data_bb83d70e61fcae1fdd06b1ec5530dd9d
#
_entry.id   bb83d70e61fcae1fdd06b1ec5530dd9d
#
_cell.length_a   1.000
_cell.length_b   1.000
_cell.length_c   1.000
_cell.angle_alpha   90.00
_cell.angle_beta   90.00
_cell.angle_gamma   90.00
#
_symmetry.space_group_name_H-M   'P 1'
#
loop_
_entity.id
_entity.type
_entity.pdbx_description
1 polymer ?
#
loop_
_entity_poly.entity_id
_entity_poly.type
_entity_poly.pdbx_seq_one_letter_code
_entity_poly.pdbx_strand_id
1 'polypeptide(L)' 'MEKFHLHLISDATGETVQAIGRACLAQFEGAKPTEHIWTLVRNERQIEEVIKGIEQNLGFVLFTMVNVD' A
#
# COMPACT_ATOMS: atom_id res chain seq x y z
N MET A 1 -0.45 4.42 21.78
CA MET A 1 -0.89 3.98 20.47
C MET A 1 0.29 3.93 19.52
N GLU A 2 0.48 2.81 18.88
CA GLU A 2 1.62 2.64 18.00
C GLU A 2 1.35 3.24 16.63
N LYS A 3 2.36 3.89 16.11
CA LYS A 3 2.33 4.38 14.75
C LYS A 3 2.91 3.30 13.83
N PHE A 4 2.27 3.08 12.73
CA PHE A 4 2.79 2.12 11.76
C PHE A 4 2.59 2.66 10.35
N HIS A 5 3.29 2.05 9.41
CA HIS A 5 3.19 2.42 8.02
C HIS A 5 2.32 1.41 7.28
N LEU A 6 1.52 1.91 6.34
CA LEU A 6 0.69 1.07 5.51
C LEU A 6 1.02 1.41 4.05
N HIS A 7 1.51 0.43 3.32
CA HIS A 7 1.84 0.60 1.91
C HIS A 7 0.74 0.01 1.06
N LEU A 8 0.10 0.87 0.26
CA LEU A 8 -0.96 0.48 -0.66
C LEU A 8 -0.39 0.47 -2.06
N ILE A 9 -0.29 -0.70 -2.66
CA ILE A 9 0.37 -0.90 -3.94
C ILE A 9 -0.63 -1.35 -4.98
N SER A 10 -0.65 -0.69 -6.14
CA SER A 10 -1.56 -1.02 -7.23
C SER A 10 -0.86 -0.89 -8.57
N ASP A 11 -1.24 -1.75 -9.51
CA ASP A 11 -0.80 -1.65 -10.89
C ASP A 11 -1.69 -0.71 -11.71
N ALA A 12 -2.70 -0.14 -11.08
CA ALA A 12 -3.64 0.77 -11.71
C ALA A 12 -3.68 2.10 -10.95
N THR A 13 -4.81 2.79 -10.97
CA THR A 13 -4.93 4.11 -10.35
C THR A 13 -4.95 4.11 -8.83
N GLY A 14 -5.14 2.96 -8.22
CA GLY A 14 -5.11 2.84 -6.77
C GLY A 14 -6.46 3.03 -6.09
N GLU A 15 -7.52 3.27 -6.83
CA GLU A 15 -8.85 3.46 -6.22
C GLU A 15 -9.30 2.25 -5.44
N THR A 16 -9.12 1.06 -6.01
CA THR A 16 -9.52 -0.18 -5.36
C THR A 16 -8.70 -0.43 -4.11
N VAL A 17 -7.38 -0.26 -4.19
CA VAL A 17 -6.51 -0.53 -3.06
C VAL A 17 -6.77 0.46 -1.93
N GLN A 18 -7.09 1.71 -2.26
CA GLN A 18 -7.45 2.70 -1.26
C GLN A 18 -8.75 2.34 -0.55
N ALA A 19 -9.75 1.89 -1.32
CA ALA A 19 -11.02 1.49 -0.74
C ALA A 19 -10.87 0.30 0.20
N ILE A 20 -10.09 -0.70 -0.22
CA ILE A 20 -9.81 -1.87 0.61
C ILE A 20 -9.03 -1.46 1.86
N GLY A 21 -8.05 -0.57 1.69
CA GLY A 21 -7.26 -0.07 2.80
C GLY A 21 -8.12 0.61 3.86
N ARG A 22 -9.06 1.45 3.44
CA ARG A 22 -9.97 2.12 4.37
C ARG A 22 -10.85 1.11 5.09
N ALA A 23 -11.34 0.11 4.37
CA ALA A 23 -12.16 -0.93 4.97
C ALA A 23 -11.39 -1.72 6.01
N CYS A 24 -10.13 -2.03 5.72
CA CYS A 24 -9.27 -2.73 6.67
C CYS A 24 -9.00 -1.86 7.91
N LEU A 25 -8.71 -0.59 7.71
CA LEU A 25 -8.41 0.32 8.82
C LEU A 25 -9.61 0.56 9.72
N ALA A 26 -10.80 0.47 9.17
CA ALA A 26 -12.03 0.61 9.97
C ALA A 26 -12.15 -0.48 11.02
N GLN A 27 -11.43 -1.60 10.85
CA GLN A 27 -11.40 -2.69 11.82
C GLN A 27 -10.51 -2.38 13.01
N PHE A 28 -9.64 -1.40 12.89
CA PHE A 28 -8.66 -1.07 13.93
C PHE A 28 -8.98 0.26 14.57
N GLU A 29 -9.70 0.24 15.67
CA GLU A 29 -10.05 1.46 16.37
C GLU A 29 -8.80 2.17 16.88
N GLY A 30 -8.74 3.47 16.59
CA GLY A 30 -7.63 4.29 17.06
C GLY A 30 -6.35 4.14 16.30
N ALA A 31 -6.30 3.26 15.31
CA ALA A 31 -5.11 3.11 14.49
C ALA A 31 -5.04 4.23 13.45
N LYS A 32 -3.90 4.88 13.39
CA LYS A 32 -3.67 5.95 12.40
C LYS A 32 -2.34 5.72 11.72
N PRO A 33 -2.31 4.85 10.71
CA PRO A 33 -1.07 4.58 10.01
C PRO A 33 -0.68 5.73 9.10
N THR A 34 0.60 5.81 8.80
CA THR A 34 1.08 6.65 7.72
C THR A 34 0.90 5.88 6.42
N GLU A 35 0.05 6.36 5.56
CA GLU A 35 -0.24 5.68 4.29
C GLU A 35 0.75 6.09 3.21
N HIS A 36 1.27 5.11 2.50
CA HIS A 36 2.11 5.30 1.33
C HIS A 36 1.39 4.66 0.15
N ILE A 37 1.07 5.45 -0.85
CA ILE A 37 0.30 4.96 -1.99
C ILE A 37 1.21 4.87 -3.20
N TRP A 38 1.30 3.68 -3.77
CA TRP A 38 2.13 3.38 -4.93
C TRP A 38 1.23 2.92 -6.05
N THR A 39 1.00 3.80 -7.02
CA THR A 39 0.10 3.50 -8.13
C THR A 39 0.88 3.27 -9.42
N LEU A 40 0.24 2.64 -10.38
CA LEU A 40 0.81 2.36 -11.70
C LEU A 40 2.12 1.59 -11.62
N VAL A 41 2.22 0.68 -10.67
CA VAL A 41 3.40 -0.15 -10.49
C VAL A 41 3.33 -1.31 -11.47
N ARG A 42 4.03 -1.20 -12.59
CA ARG A 42 3.89 -2.11 -13.72
C ARG A 42 5.18 -2.76 -14.21
N ASN A 43 6.33 -2.30 -13.73
CA ASN A 43 7.61 -2.85 -14.19
C ASN A 43 8.55 -3.06 -13.01
N GLU A 44 9.65 -3.76 -13.29
CA GLU A 44 10.60 -4.11 -12.25
C GLU A 44 11.24 -2.92 -11.57
N ARG A 45 11.52 -1.86 -12.31
CA ARG A 45 12.11 -0.65 -11.74
C ARG A 45 11.19 -0.05 -10.69
N GLN A 46 9.90 0.02 -11.00
CA GLN A 46 8.91 0.56 -10.06
C GLN A 46 8.78 -0.32 -8.83
N ILE A 47 8.81 -1.64 -9.03
CA ILE A 47 8.76 -2.59 -7.91
C ILE A 47 9.97 -2.39 -7.01
N GLU A 48 11.15 -2.19 -7.57
CA GLU A 48 12.35 -1.95 -6.78
C GLU A 48 12.24 -0.67 -5.96
N GLU A 49 11.66 0.39 -6.54
CA GLU A 49 11.44 1.64 -5.82
C GLU A 49 10.48 1.44 -4.66
N VAL A 50 9.41 0.67 -4.88
CA VAL A 50 8.45 0.37 -3.82
C VAL A 50 9.12 -0.41 -2.70
N ILE A 51 9.92 -1.41 -3.05
CA ILE A 51 10.62 -2.22 -2.05
C ILE A 51 11.54 -1.34 -1.20
N LYS A 52 12.27 -0.42 -1.84
CA LYS A 52 13.14 0.50 -1.11
C LYS A 52 12.33 1.37 -0.16
N GLY A 53 11.19 1.86 -0.62
CA GLY A 53 10.31 2.65 0.23
C GLY A 53 9.78 1.87 1.42
N ILE A 54 9.44 0.61 1.20
CA ILE A 54 8.97 -0.26 2.28
C ILE A 54 10.08 -0.52 3.29
N GLU A 55 11.30 -0.74 2.81
CA GLU A 55 12.44 -0.97 3.69
C GLU A 55 12.74 0.23 4.58
N GLN A 56 12.53 1.43 4.05
CA GLN A 56 12.73 2.66 4.83
C GLN A 56 11.65 2.86 5.87
N ASN A 57 10.44 2.40 5.58
CA ASN A 57 9.28 2.59 6.44
C ASN A 57 8.53 1.29 6.58
N LEU A 58 9.07 0.38 7.36
CA LEU A 58 8.50 -0.95 7.53
C LEU A 58 7.09 -0.90 8.10
N GLY A 59 6.22 -1.74 7.55
CA GLY A 59 4.84 -1.78 7.99
C GLY A 59 4.05 -2.81 7.21
N PHE A 60 2.74 -2.63 7.16
CA PHE A 60 1.86 -3.53 6.43
C PHE A 60 1.84 -3.18 4.95
N VAL A 61 1.68 -4.20 4.12
CA VAL A 61 1.62 -4.03 2.68
C VAL A 61 0.30 -4.61 2.17
N LEU A 62 -0.45 -3.79 1.47
CA LEU A 62 -1.67 -4.22 0.81
C LEU A 62 -1.46 -4.07 -0.70
N PHE A 63 -1.75 -5.10 -1.42
CA PHE A 63 -1.37 -5.22 -2.81
C PHE A 63 -2.58 -5.59 -3.66
N THR A 64 -2.86 -4.84 -4.72
CA THR A 64 -3.92 -5.19 -5.66
C THR A 64 -3.36 -5.21 -7.09
N MET A 65 -3.70 -6.26 -7.82
CA MET A 65 -3.31 -6.42 -9.23
C MET A 65 -4.56 -6.56 -10.07
N VAL A 66 -4.69 -5.69 -11.03
CA VAL A 66 -5.83 -5.74 -11.96
C VAL A 66 -5.46 -6.54 -13.20
N ASN A 67 -4.22 -6.40 -13.63
CA ASN A 67 -3.71 -7.15 -14.79
C ASN A 67 -2.97 -8.39 -14.33
N VAL A 68 -3.46 -9.54 -14.74
CA VAL A 68 -2.88 -10.83 -14.40
C VAL A 68 -2.35 -11.48 -15.67
N ASP A 69 -1.19 -11.10 -16.09
CA ASP A 69 -0.56 -11.74 -17.24
C ASP A 69 0.61 -12.61 -16.80
#